data_349fcdfae13d8b67d9b7409f0fc539c6
#
_entry.id   349fcdfae13d8b67d9b7409f0fc539c6
#
_cell.length_a   1.000
_cell.length_b   1.000
_cell.length_c   1.000
_cell.angle_alpha   90.00
_cell.angle_beta   90.00
_cell.angle_gamma   90.00
#
_symmetry.space_group_name_H-M   'P 1'
#
loop_
_entity.id
_entity.type
_entity.pdbx_description
1 polymer ?
#
loop_
_entity_poly.entity_id
_entity_poly.type
_entity_poly.pdbx_seq_one_letter_code
_entity_poly.pdbx_strand_id
1 'polypeptide(L)'
;MKRIIICMPNFIGDSINTIPAIELIRQVFPQARITLLGPSFLKELFEYDPRISYIIVSNKRKKNYFRNIFVILRNRYDLGILFTNTFMTALLLRLALVKRLVGYENEGRGFLLNFKRPLNRNVHYINRYAMLVNEWLGNKFTCLPTLKLYYKQECNFHFANNNPVIGLYLGGTNKRFRRYPEEQAIVLLRMLRNYNLVFIGDSNDAVVQSSYVRQAMIDNVLDLSGKTSVGELVTSIANMDILITIDSAAMHIAAAVKTAFIALLGLSTSPTSTILPRSQTGVFLKIENNLINEAD
;
A
#
# COMPACT_ATOMS: atom_id res chain seq x y z
N MET A 1 -22.95 -15.61 4.67
CA MET A 1 -22.58 -15.06 3.36
C MET A 1 -21.59 -15.99 2.69
N LYS A 2 -21.77 -16.26 1.38
CA LYS A 2 -20.91 -17.21 0.63
C LYS A 2 -19.89 -16.51 -0.29
N ARG A 3 -20.25 -15.37 -0.86
CA ARG A 3 -19.42 -14.64 -1.82
C ARG A 3 -19.39 -13.16 -1.52
N ILE A 4 -18.18 -12.63 -1.31
CA ILE A 4 -17.93 -11.24 -0.96
C ILE A 4 -17.01 -10.63 -2.03
N ILE A 5 -17.35 -9.43 -2.52
CA ILE A 5 -16.50 -8.64 -3.39
C ILE A 5 -16.05 -7.37 -2.70
N ILE A 6 -14.77 -7.05 -2.78
CA ILE A 6 -14.17 -5.87 -2.15
C ILE A 6 -13.56 -4.99 -3.25
N CYS A 7 -14.07 -3.77 -3.39
CA CYS A 7 -13.49 -2.76 -4.26
C CYS A 7 -12.27 -2.13 -3.59
N MET A 8 -11.09 -2.42 -4.11
CA MET A 8 -9.81 -2.04 -3.54
C MET A 8 -9.38 -0.63 -3.97
N PRO A 9 -8.60 0.08 -3.13
CA PRO A 9 -7.97 1.34 -3.50
C PRO A 9 -7.04 1.22 -4.72
N ASN A 10 -6.68 2.38 -5.30
CA ASN A 10 -5.86 2.44 -6.52
C ASN A 10 -4.35 2.46 -6.26
N PHE A 11 -3.91 2.58 -5.01
CA PHE A 11 -2.50 2.66 -4.64
C PHE A 11 -2.11 1.47 -3.76
N ILE A 12 -0.85 1.04 -3.87
CA ILE A 12 -0.30 -0.12 -3.14
C ILE A 12 -0.40 0.10 -1.63
N GLY A 13 0.08 1.26 -1.14
CA GLY A 13 0.05 1.58 0.30
C GLY A 13 -1.38 1.57 0.87
N ASP A 14 -2.34 2.17 0.16
CA ASP A 14 -3.75 2.15 0.57
C ASP A 14 -4.33 0.73 0.56
N SER A 15 -3.93 -0.10 -0.42
CA SER A 15 -4.37 -1.51 -0.50
C SER A 15 -3.84 -2.33 0.68
N ILE A 16 -2.61 -2.09 1.11
CA ILE A 16 -2.04 -2.69 2.33
C ILE A 16 -2.84 -2.27 3.57
N ASN A 17 -3.23 -1.01 3.66
CA ASN A 17 -4.03 -0.50 4.77
C ASN A 17 -5.43 -1.13 4.87
N THR A 18 -5.91 -1.84 3.84
CA THR A 18 -7.18 -2.59 3.90
C THR A 18 -7.04 -3.96 4.58
N ILE A 19 -5.83 -4.47 4.79
CA ILE A 19 -5.57 -5.82 5.30
C ILE A 19 -6.29 -6.10 6.63
N PRO A 20 -6.28 -5.21 7.64
CA PRO A 20 -7.02 -5.44 8.87
C PRO A 20 -8.53 -5.57 8.64
N ALA A 21 -9.10 -4.80 7.71
CA ALA A 21 -10.51 -4.92 7.36
C ALA A 21 -10.84 -6.27 6.69
N ILE A 22 -9.96 -6.76 5.81
CA ILE A 22 -10.08 -8.08 5.18
C ILE A 22 -10.01 -9.18 6.23
N GLU A 23 -9.14 -9.04 7.21
CA GLU A 23 -9.02 -9.99 8.33
C GLU A 23 -10.31 -10.05 9.16
N LEU A 24 -10.90 -8.90 9.52
CA LEU A 24 -12.20 -8.85 10.22
C LEU A 24 -13.29 -9.60 9.44
N ILE A 25 -13.34 -9.42 8.12
CA ILE A 25 -14.28 -10.13 7.25
C ILE A 25 -14.02 -11.63 7.29
N ARG A 26 -12.77 -12.07 7.22
CA ARG A 26 -12.40 -13.49 7.25
C ARG A 26 -12.75 -14.15 8.57
N GLN A 27 -12.54 -13.48 9.69
CA GLN A 27 -12.90 -13.99 11.03
C GLN A 27 -14.40 -14.21 11.19
N VAL A 28 -15.23 -13.31 10.65
CA VAL A 28 -16.71 -13.45 10.73
C VAL A 28 -17.26 -14.40 9.68
N PHE A 29 -16.62 -14.48 8.51
CA PHE A 29 -17.06 -15.32 7.39
C PHE A 29 -15.94 -16.25 6.92
N PRO A 30 -15.53 -17.24 7.75
CA PRO A 30 -14.34 -18.07 7.47
C PRO A 30 -14.45 -18.88 6.19
N GLN A 31 -15.66 -19.25 5.75
CA GLN A 31 -15.92 -20.02 4.53
C GLN A 31 -16.29 -19.15 3.31
N ALA A 32 -16.30 -17.82 3.43
CA ALA A 32 -16.67 -16.97 2.31
C ALA A 32 -15.57 -16.93 1.23
N ARG A 33 -15.98 -16.93 -0.04
CA ARG A 33 -15.08 -16.63 -1.15
C ARG A 33 -14.94 -15.12 -1.27
N ILE A 34 -13.76 -14.60 -0.96
CA ILE A 34 -13.44 -13.17 -1.04
C ILE A 34 -12.79 -12.90 -2.39
N THR A 35 -13.39 -12.00 -3.15
CA THR A 35 -12.88 -11.51 -4.43
C THR A 35 -12.47 -10.05 -4.28
N LEU A 36 -11.26 -9.71 -4.73
CA LEU A 36 -10.80 -8.33 -4.84
C LEU A 36 -11.11 -7.79 -6.24
N LEU A 37 -11.60 -6.55 -6.32
CA LEU A 37 -11.81 -5.81 -7.56
C LEU A 37 -10.95 -4.55 -7.54
N GLY A 38 -10.01 -4.41 -8.47
CA GLY A 38 -9.14 -3.24 -8.53
C GLY A 38 -8.00 -3.32 -9.54
N PRO A 39 -6.93 -2.53 -9.37
CA PRO A 39 -5.78 -2.49 -10.28
C PRO A 39 -5.07 -3.84 -10.42
N SER A 40 -4.29 -3.98 -11.51
CA SER A 40 -3.58 -5.22 -11.84
C SER A 40 -2.55 -5.65 -10.80
N PHE A 41 -1.89 -4.71 -10.15
CA PHE A 41 -0.88 -5.00 -9.12
C PHE A 41 -1.43 -5.81 -7.93
N LEU A 42 -2.75 -5.80 -7.71
CA LEU A 42 -3.37 -6.61 -6.64
C LEU A 42 -3.11 -8.12 -6.82
N LYS A 43 -2.95 -8.59 -8.06
CA LYS A 43 -2.65 -9.99 -8.33
C LYS A 43 -1.33 -10.42 -7.72
N GLU A 44 -0.33 -9.57 -7.83
CA GLU A 44 1.01 -9.80 -7.30
C GLU A 44 1.07 -9.52 -5.79
N LEU A 45 0.42 -8.42 -5.36
CA LEU A 45 0.41 -8.02 -3.94
C LEU A 45 -0.29 -9.05 -3.03
N PHE A 46 -1.35 -9.70 -3.53
CA PHE A 46 -2.15 -10.67 -2.74
C PHE A 46 -2.05 -12.10 -3.28
N GLU A 47 -1.03 -12.42 -4.09
CA GLU A 47 -0.84 -13.73 -4.69
C GLU A 47 -0.80 -14.87 -3.68
N TYR A 48 -0.07 -14.64 -2.58
CA TYR A 48 0.13 -15.64 -1.52
C TYR A 48 -0.85 -15.49 -0.35
N ASP A 49 -1.85 -14.61 -0.46
CA ASP A 49 -2.79 -14.34 0.63
C ASP A 49 -3.92 -15.39 0.68
N PRO A 50 -3.92 -16.30 1.67
CA PRO A 50 -4.90 -17.38 1.76
C PRO A 50 -6.34 -16.87 2.03
N ARG A 51 -6.49 -15.60 2.40
CA ARG A 51 -7.79 -14.98 2.64
C ARG A 51 -8.51 -14.67 1.32
N ILE A 52 -7.78 -14.55 0.23
CA ILE A 52 -8.29 -14.08 -1.06
C ILE A 52 -8.51 -15.29 -2.00
N SER A 53 -9.71 -15.39 -2.58
CA SER A 53 -10.06 -16.49 -3.47
C SER A 53 -9.90 -16.14 -4.95
N TYR A 54 -10.05 -14.86 -5.30
CA TYR A 54 -9.98 -14.41 -6.70
C TYR A 54 -9.74 -12.90 -6.80
N ILE A 55 -9.15 -12.46 -7.91
CA ILE A 55 -8.91 -11.05 -8.21
C ILE A 55 -9.45 -10.70 -9.59
N ILE A 56 -10.36 -9.72 -9.64
CA ILE A 56 -10.89 -9.15 -10.89
C ILE A 56 -10.13 -7.85 -11.16
N VAL A 57 -9.37 -7.82 -12.25
CA VAL A 57 -8.65 -6.61 -12.66
C VAL A 57 -9.62 -5.62 -13.29
N SER A 58 -9.70 -4.44 -12.71
CA SER A 58 -10.47 -3.32 -13.20
C SER A 58 -9.54 -2.21 -13.68
N ASN A 59 -9.39 -2.09 -14.99
CA ASN A 59 -8.70 -0.98 -15.62
C ASN A 59 -9.69 0.13 -15.94
N LYS A 60 -9.27 1.40 -15.89
CA LYS A 60 -10.11 2.59 -16.15
C LYS A 60 -10.69 2.69 -17.57
N ARG A 61 -10.41 1.76 -18.48
CA ARG A 61 -10.94 1.76 -19.85
C ARG A 61 -12.43 1.37 -19.86
N LYS A 62 -13.27 2.15 -20.53
CA LYS A 62 -14.74 1.92 -20.64
C LYS A 62 -15.12 0.48 -21.03
N LYS A 63 -14.39 -0.14 -21.98
CA LYS A 63 -14.64 -1.53 -22.42
C LYS A 63 -14.52 -2.55 -21.27
N ASN A 64 -13.62 -2.32 -20.30
CA ASN A 64 -13.45 -3.20 -19.15
C ASN A 64 -14.56 -3.04 -18.11
N TYR A 65 -15.23 -1.90 -18.07
CA TYR A 65 -16.33 -1.65 -17.15
C TYR A 65 -17.51 -2.60 -17.39
N PHE A 66 -18.00 -2.69 -18.64
CA PHE A 66 -19.09 -3.62 -19.00
C PHE A 66 -18.69 -5.09 -18.80
N ARG A 67 -17.46 -5.44 -19.19
CA ARG A 67 -16.94 -6.80 -18.94
C ARG A 67 -16.96 -7.14 -17.45
N ASN A 68 -16.55 -6.21 -16.59
CA ASN A 68 -16.53 -6.43 -15.15
C ASN A 68 -17.96 -6.57 -14.59
N ILE A 69 -18.93 -5.78 -15.05
CA ILE A 69 -20.34 -5.96 -14.67
C ILE A 69 -20.79 -7.39 -14.97
N PHE A 70 -20.54 -7.89 -16.19
CA PHE A 70 -20.94 -9.23 -16.59
C PHE A 70 -20.27 -10.33 -15.74
N VAL A 71 -18.95 -10.21 -15.51
CA VAL A 71 -18.20 -11.16 -14.67
C VAL A 71 -18.73 -11.17 -13.23
N ILE A 72 -19.01 -9.99 -12.65
CA ILE A 72 -19.52 -9.86 -11.28
C ILE A 72 -20.94 -10.42 -11.20
N LEU A 73 -21.81 -10.07 -12.14
CA LEU A 73 -23.19 -10.55 -12.22
C LEU A 73 -23.26 -12.09 -12.24
N ARG A 74 -22.43 -12.72 -13.07
CA ARG A 74 -22.36 -14.20 -13.19
C ARG A 74 -21.96 -14.87 -11.86
N ASN A 75 -21.14 -14.20 -11.07
CA ASN A 75 -20.67 -14.74 -9.79
C ASN A 75 -21.64 -14.55 -8.62
N ARG A 76 -22.69 -13.72 -8.74
CA ARG A 76 -23.75 -13.50 -7.75
C ARG A 76 -23.23 -13.26 -6.32
N TYR A 77 -22.66 -12.09 -6.08
CA TYR A 77 -22.12 -11.73 -4.76
C TYR A 77 -23.22 -11.35 -3.78
N ASP A 78 -23.07 -11.82 -2.52
CA ASP A 78 -23.98 -11.51 -1.42
C ASP A 78 -23.66 -10.13 -0.82
N LEU A 79 -22.37 -9.75 -0.84
CA LEU A 79 -21.86 -8.53 -0.22
C LEU A 79 -20.81 -7.87 -1.10
N GLY A 80 -20.91 -6.56 -1.27
CA GLY A 80 -19.88 -5.70 -1.83
C GLY A 80 -19.42 -4.67 -0.80
N ILE A 81 -18.11 -4.60 -0.56
CA ILE A 81 -17.48 -3.62 0.33
C ILE A 81 -16.67 -2.65 -0.54
N LEU A 82 -16.92 -1.36 -0.38
CA LEU A 82 -16.29 -0.33 -1.19
C LEU A 82 -15.27 0.46 -0.36
N PHE A 83 -14.01 0.13 -0.52
CA PHE A 83 -12.89 0.93 0.01
C PHE A 83 -12.52 2.09 -0.91
N THR A 84 -12.95 2.04 -2.17
CA THR A 84 -12.98 3.21 -3.06
C THR A 84 -14.13 4.14 -2.69
N ASN A 85 -14.00 5.44 -3.01
CA ASN A 85 -15.00 6.45 -2.64
C ASN A 85 -15.74 7.05 -3.86
N THR A 86 -15.65 6.43 -5.05
CA THR A 86 -16.26 6.95 -6.28
C THR A 86 -17.69 6.44 -6.47
N PHE A 87 -18.54 7.29 -7.04
CA PHE A 87 -19.91 6.96 -7.44
C PHE A 87 -19.93 5.75 -8.39
N MET A 88 -19.01 5.76 -9.37
CA MET A 88 -18.96 4.73 -10.42
C MET A 88 -18.72 3.31 -9.90
N THR A 89 -17.94 3.13 -8.82
CA THR A 89 -17.73 1.79 -8.23
C THR A 89 -18.99 1.27 -7.54
N ALA A 90 -19.75 2.12 -6.87
CA ALA A 90 -21.03 1.73 -6.28
C ALA A 90 -22.07 1.37 -7.35
N LEU A 91 -22.18 2.20 -8.40
CA LEU A 91 -23.05 1.95 -9.54
C LEU A 91 -22.70 0.63 -10.25
N LEU A 92 -21.41 0.36 -10.50
CA LEU A 92 -20.97 -0.89 -11.11
C LEU A 92 -21.47 -2.11 -10.32
N LEU A 93 -21.30 -2.12 -8.99
CA LEU A 93 -21.76 -3.24 -8.17
C LEU A 93 -23.29 -3.36 -8.12
N ARG A 94 -24.02 -2.25 -8.20
CA ARG A 94 -25.49 -2.27 -8.28
C ARG A 94 -25.99 -2.84 -9.61
N LEU A 95 -25.42 -2.39 -10.72
CA LEU A 95 -25.73 -2.94 -12.05
C LEU A 95 -25.35 -4.42 -12.17
N ALA A 96 -24.33 -4.86 -11.44
CA ALA A 96 -23.96 -6.27 -11.32
C ALA A 96 -24.78 -7.06 -10.28
N LEU A 97 -25.89 -6.49 -9.78
CA LEU A 97 -26.84 -7.10 -8.85
C LEU A 97 -26.20 -7.68 -7.57
N VAL A 98 -25.17 -7.01 -7.05
CA VAL A 98 -24.63 -7.34 -5.72
C VAL A 98 -25.68 -7.02 -4.66
N LYS A 99 -26.04 -8.00 -3.80
CA LYS A 99 -27.21 -7.91 -2.93
C LYS A 99 -27.11 -6.79 -1.90
N ARG A 100 -25.97 -6.64 -1.25
CA ARG A 100 -25.73 -5.63 -0.19
C ARG A 100 -24.44 -4.87 -0.48
N LEU A 101 -24.47 -3.54 -0.33
CA LEU A 101 -23.29 -2.68 -0.49
C LEU A 101 -23.01 -1.93 0.81
N VAL A 102 -21.73 -1.96 1.22
CA VAL A 102 -21.18 -1.29 2.39
C VAL A 102 -20.13 -0.30 1.94
N GLY A 103 -20.18 0.94 2.39
CA GLY A 103 -19.19 1.96 1.99
C GLY A 103 -19.39 3.30 2.69
N TYR A 104 -18.46 4.21 2.45
CA TYR A 104 -18.59 5.60 2.87
C TYR A 104 -19.46 6.41 1.90
N GLU A 105 -20.25 7.34 2.43
CA GLU A 105 -20.96 8.35 1.64
C GLU A 105 -19.94 9.31 1.03
N ASN A 106 -19.93 9.38 -0.27
CA ASN A 106 -19.13 10.33 -1.03
C ASN A 106 -19.71 10.44 -2.46
N GLU A 107 -19.51 11.56 -3.15
CA GLU A 107 -19.99 11.77 -4.52
C GLU A 107 -21.49 11.43 -4.72
N GLY A 108 -22.32 11.67 -3.72
CA GLY A 108 -23.77 11.42 -3.82
C GLY A 108 -24.20 9.94 -3.87
N ARG A 109 -23.28 8.96 -3.69
CA ARG A 109 -23.57 7.53 -3.84
C ARG A 109 -24.32 6.87 -2.67
N GLY A 110 -24.66 7.65 -1.63
CA GLY A 110 -25.29 7.14 -0.39
C GLY A 110 -26.56 6.32 -0.63
N PHE A 111 -27.37 6.65 -1.64
CA PHE A 111 -28.59 5.90 -1.98
C PHE A 111 -28.32 4.53 -2.61
N LEU A 112 -27.12 4.30 -3.14
CA LEU A 112 -26.69 3.00 -3.66
C LEU A 112 -26.22 2.04 -2.57
N LEU A 113 -25.99 2.52 -1.34
CA LEU A 113 -25.42 1.73 -0.24
C LEU A 113 -26.53 1.21 0.69
N ASN A 114 -26.40 -0.04 1.17
CA ASN A 114 -27.28 -0.58 2.20
C ASN A 114 -26.79 -0.24 3.61
N PHE A 115 -25.46 -0.15 3.78
CA PHE A 115 -24.83 0.36 4.98
C PHE A 115 -23.86 1.45 4.58
N LYS A 116 -23.98 2.60 5.22
CA LYS A 116 -23.22 3.80 4.87
C LYS A 116 -22.76 4.55 6.11
N ARG A 117 -21.63 5.23 5.99
CA ARG A 117 -21.09 6.15 6.99
C ARG A 117 -20.57 7.42 6.31
N PRO A 118 -20.61 8.57 6.95
CA PRO A 118 -19.94 9.76 6.45
C PRO A 118 -18.43 9.52 6.39
N LEU A 119 -17.79 10.01 5.30
CA LEU A 119 -16.35 9.88 5.12
C LEU A 119 -15.61 10.91 5.98
N ASN A 120 -15.02 10.48 7.09
CA ASN A 120 -14.10 11.30 7.87
C ASN A 120 -12.66 11.14 7.34
N ARG A 121 -12.12 12.20 6.72
CA ARG A 121 -10.77 12.21 6.14
C ARG A 121 -9.66 12.38 7.18
N ASN A 122 -9.98 12.77 8.40
CA ASN A 122 -9.02 12.95 9.49
C ASN A 122 -8.72 11.65 10.24
N VAL A 123 -9.45 10.57 9.95
CA VAL A 123 -9.18 9.25 10.51
C VAL A 123 -8.07 8.57 9.73
N HIS A 124 -7.16 7.92 10.44
CA HIS A 124 -6.08 7.12 9.86
C HIS A 124 -6.61 6.09 8.84
N TYR A 125 -5.93 5.90 7.71
CA TYR A 125 -6.41 5.04 6.60
C TYR A 125 -6.70 3.60 7.05
N ILE A 126 -5.84 2.97 7.86
CA ILE A 126 -6.08 1.62 8.41
C ILE A 126 -7.37 1.61 9.21
N ASN A 127 -7.54 2.58 10.11
CA ASN A 127 -8.75 2.68 10.93
C ASN A 127 -9.98 2.91 10.08
N ARG A 128 -9.89 3.79 9.08
CA ARG A 128 -11.01 4.09 8.18
C ARG A 128 -11.57 2.82 7.54
N TYR A 129 -10.74 1.96 6.96
CA TYR A 129 -11.20 0.72 6.35
C TYR A 129 -11.71 -0.30 7.37
N ALA A 130 -10.97 -0.49 8.45
CA ALA A 130 -11.32 -1.46 9.48
C ALA A 130 -12.55 -1.02 10.29
N MET A 131 -12.69 0.27 10.61
CA MET A 131 -13.88 0.79 11.33
C MET A 131 -15.14 0.65 10.50
N LEU A 132 -15.11 0.97 9.19
CA LEU A 132 -16.26 0.78 8.31
C LEU A 132 -16.79 -0.66 8.37
N VAL A 133 -15.87 -1.64 8.31
CA VAL A 133 -16.21 -3.06 8.38
C VAL A 133 -16.70 -3.43 9.79
N ASN A 134 -16.01 -3.00 10.84
CA ASN A 134 -16.37 -3.33 12.21
C ASN A 134 -17.74 -2.75 12.60
N GLU A 135 -18.02 -1.51 12.25
CA GLU A 135 -19.33 -0.88 12.47
C GLU A 135 -20.44 -1.60 11.69
N TRP A 136 -20.18 -1.99 10.45
CA TRP A 136 -21.12 -2.80 9.69
C TRP A 136 -21.38 -4.17 10.35
N LEU A 137 -20.36 -4.75 10.98
CA LEU A 137 -20.47 -6.00 11.75
C LEU A 137 -21.10 -5.82 13.14
N GLY A 138 -21.53 -4.61 13.52
CA GLY A 138 -22.11 -4.28 14.81
C GLY A 138 -21.09 -4.10 15.94
N ASN A 139 -19.89 -3.61 15.61
CA ASN A 139 -18.77 -3.35 16.55
C ASN A 139 -18.34 -4.58 17.36
N LYS A 140 -18.24 -5.72 16.67
CA LYS A 140 -17.86 -7.00 17.31
C LYS A 140 -16.43 -7.04 17.83
N PHE A 141 -15.55 -6.19 17.31
CA PHE A 141 -14.13 -6.21 17.62
C PHE A 141 -13.72 -4.95 18.36
N THR A 142 -13.09 -5.13 19.51
CA THR A 142 -12.54 -4.04 20.33
C THR A 142 -11.14 -3.62 19.88
N CYS A 143 -10.39 -4.55 19.27
CA CYS A 143 -9.06 -4.31 18.74
C CYS A 143 -9.01 -4.63 17.23
N LEU A 144 -8.25 -3.83 16.48
CA LEU A 144 -8.04 -4.09 15.07
C LEU A 144 -6.94 -5.16 14.89
N PRO A 145 -7.10 -6.08 13.92
CA PRO A 145 -6.05 -7.02 13.55
C PRO A 145 -4.77 -6.31 13.12
N THR A 146 -3.64 -6.96 13.33
CA THR A 146 -2.33 -6.47 12.86
C THR A 146 -2.20 -6.56 11.34
N LEU A 147 -1.35 -5.70 10.78
CA LEU A 147 -0.94 -5.82 9.39
C LEU A 147 -0.15 -7.13 9.20
N LYS A 148 -0.57 -7.95 8.23
CA LYS A 148 0.17 -9.13 7.82
C LYS A 148 -0.01 -9.35 6.33
N LEU A 149 1.03 -9.07 5.56
CA LEU A 149 1.11 -9.37 4.14
C LEU A 149 1.79 -10.73 3.94
N TYR A 150 1.23 -11.56 3.07
CA TYR A 150 1.81 -12.86 2.69
C TYR A 150 2.61 -12.67 1.40
N TYR A 151 3.80 -13.26 1.35
CA TYR A 151 4.73 -13.11 0.24
C TYR A 151 5.56 -14.39 0.03
N LYS A 152 6.26 -14.49 -1.09
CA LYS A 152 7.20 -15.58 -1.38
C LYS A 152 8.42 -15.45 -0.46
N GLN A 153 8.82 -16.54 0.20
CA GLN A 153 9.90 -16.52 1.19
C GLN A 153 11.31 -16.50 0.56
N GLU A 154 11.43 -16.86 -0.73
CA GLU A 154 12.73 -16.89 -1.42
C GLU A 154 13.24 -15.47 -1.68
N CYS A 155 14.47 -15.18 -1.24
CA CYS A 155 15.14 -13.94 -1.55
C CYS A 155 15.45 -13.86 -3.05
N ASN A 156 15.19 -12.70 -3.68
CA ASN A 156 15.41 -12.46 -5.10
C ASN A 156 16.73 -11.71 -5.39
N PHE A 157 17.60 -11.56 -4.38
CA PHE A 157 18.94 -10.98 -4.53
C PHE A 157 19.92 -11.60 -3.53
N HIS A 158 21.21 -11.55 -3.85
CA HIS A 158 22.28 -12.05 -2.99
C HIS A 158 23.50 -11.12 -3.08
N PHE A 159 24.22 -11.01 -1.96
CA PHE A 159 25.53 -10.37 -1.90
C PHE A 159 26.60 -11.40 -1.56
N ALA A 160 27.83 -11.19 -2.05
CA ALA A 160 28.94 -12.08 -1.81
C ALA A 160 29.47 -12.05 -0.36
N ASN A 161 29.06 -11.05 0.42
CA ASN A 161 29.44 -10.86 1.82
C ASN A 161 28.23 -10.93 2.74
N ASN A 162 28.48 -11.03 4.04
CA ASN A 162 27.43 -11.10 5.08
C ASN A 162 27.13 -9.75 5.75
N ASN A 163 27.49 -8.63 5.12
CA ASN A 163 27.17 -7.32 5.67
C ASN A 163 25.65 -7.11 5.68
N PRO A 164 25.09 -6.36 6.65
CA PRO A 164 23.67 -6.04 6.66
C PRO A 164 23.20 -5.38 5.36
N VAL A 165 21.98 -5.71 4.96
CA VAL A 165 21.34 -5.22 3.76
C VAL A 165 20.43 -4.05 4.09
N ILE A 166 20.75 -2.88 3.56
CA ILE A 166 19.98 -1.65 3.73
C ILE A 166 19.24 -1.33 2.44
N GLY A 167 17.92 -1.39 2.48
CA GLY A 167 17.07 -0.94 1.40
C GLY A 167 16.97 0.58 1.36
N LEU A 168 16.92 1.16 0.17
CA LEU A 168 16.86 2.60 -0.05
C LEU A 168 15.79 2.96 -1.05
N TYR A 169 14.88 3.85 -0.66
CA TYR A 169 13.96 4.53 -1.54
C TYR A 169 13.93 6.03 -1.23
N LEU A 170 14.76 6.79 -1.90
CA LEU A 170 14.96 8.22 -1.67
C LEU A 170 14.10 9.10 -2.60
N GLY A 171 13.26 8.46 -3.44
CA GLY A 171 12.40 9.11 -4.43
C GLY A 171 13.13 9.48 -5.71
N GLY A 172 12.35 9.67 -6.77
CA GLY A 172 12.82 10.00 -8.09
C GLY A 172 12.14 11.23 -8.69
N THR A 173 12.19 11.38 -10.00
CA THR A 173 11.69 12.54 -10.75
C THR A 173 10.22 12.85 -10.46
N ASN A 174 9.38 11.82 -10.39
CA ASN A 174 7.94 11.98 -10.15
C ASN A 174 7.57 12.28 -8.68
N LYS A 175 8.55 12.27 -7.77
CA LYS A 175 8.36 12.51 -6.33
C LYS A 175 8.89 13.88 -5.89
N ARG A 176 8.91 14.87 -6.77
CA ARG A 176 9.53 16.19 -6.62
C ARG A 176 9.43 16.79 -5.21
N PHE A 177 8.26 16.78 -4.61
CA PHE A 177 8.02 17.37 -3.27
C PHE A 177 8.27 16.41 -2.09
N ARG A 178 8.50 15.12 -2.36
CA ARG A 178 8.78 14.08 -1.35
C ARG A 178 10.17 13.48 -1.52
N ARG A 179 10.86 13.81 -2.60
CA ARG A 179 12.21 13.33 -2.88
C ARG A 179 13.18 13.82 -1.81
N TYR A 180 14.01 12.92 -1.30
CA TYR A 180 15.08 13.27 -0.38
C TYR A 180 16.12 14.14 -1.10
N PRO A 181 16.61 15.24 -0.49
CA PRO A 181 17.53 16.15 -1.18
C PRO A 181 18.81 15.46 -1.63
N GLU A 182 19.30 15.81 -2.82
CA GLU A 182 20.40 15.11 -3.48
C GLU A 182 21.70 15.14 -2.67
N GLU A 183 22.09 16.31 -2.17
CA GLU A 183 23.32 16.46 -1.37
C GLU A 183 23.30 15.57 -0.12
N GLN A 184 22.17 15.54 0.59
CA GLN A 184 21.98 14.70 1.77
C GLN A 184 21.92 13.21 1.39
N ALA A 185 21.37 12.87 0.23
CA ALA A 185 21.38 11.50 -0.28
C ALA A 185 22.81 10.99 -0.52
N ILE A 186 23.66 11.81 -1.13
CA ILE A 186 25.07 11.49 -1.37
C ILE A 186 25.82 11.31 -0.05
N VAL A 187 25.61 12.20 0.92
CA VAL A 187 26.21 12.08 2.27
C VAL A 187 25.76 10.80 2.95
N LEU A 188 24.45 10.52 2.95
CA LEU A 188 23.88 9.29 3.52
C LEU A 188 24.53 8.04 2.88
N LEU A 189 24.64 7.99 1.57
CA LEU A 189 25.25 6.86 0.87
C LEU A 189 26.72 6.64 1.25
N ARG A 190 27.50 7.73 1.38
CA ARG A 190 28.89 7.64 1.86
C ARG A 190 29.00 7.12 3.30
N MET A 191 28.06 7.49 4.17
CA MET A 191 27.99 6.95 5.54
C MET A 191 27.67 5.45 5.56
N LEU A 192 26.86 4.99 4.61
CA LEU A 192 26.42 3.60 4.49
C LEU A 192 27.33 2.73 3.61
N ARG A 193 28.48 3.22 3.15
CA ARG A 193 29.38 2.52 2.19
C ARG A 193 29.86 1.13 2.61
N ASN A 194 29.85 0.82 3.91
CA ASN A 194 30.28 -0.46 4.44
C ASN A 194 29.16 -1.51 4.51
N TYR A 195 27.94 -1.15 4.10
CA TYR A 195 26.78 -2.04 4.08
C TYR A 195 26.44 -2.46 2.65
N ASN A 196 25.63 -3.50 2.51
CA ASN A 196 25.03 -3.87 1.22
C ASN A 196 23.83 -2.99 0.97
N LEU A 197 23.82 -2.23 -0.12
CA LEU A 197 22.75 -1.30 -0.42
C LEU A 197 21.87 -1.82 -1.55
N VAL A 198 20.55 -1.79 -1.35
CA VAL A 198 19.56 -2.19 -2.36
C VAL A 198 18.64 -1.02 -2.64
N PHE A 199 18.77 -0.43 -3.83
CA PHE A 199 17.81 0.56 -4.29
C PHE A 199 16.54 -0.09 -4.83
N ILE A 200 15.40 0.47 -4.47
CA ILE A 200 14.07 0.11 -4.98
C ILE A 200 13.38 1.36 -5.53
N GLY A 201 12.41 1.17 -6.44
CA GLY A 201 11.65 2.25 -7.03
C GLY A 201 11.04 1.87 -8.37
N ASP A 202 10.44 2.84 -9.06
CA ASP A 202 9.99 2.66 -10.44
C ASP A 202 11.14 2.96 -11.44
N SER A 203 10.90 2.72 -12.73
CA SER A 203 11.91 2.95 -13.78
C SER A 203 12.36 4.41 -13.91
N ASN A 204 11.51 5.37 -13.52
CA ASN A 204 11.90 6.79 -13.54
C ASN A 204 12.81 7.14 -12.36
N ASP A 205 12.73 6.38 -11.26
CA ASP A 205 13.57 6.57 -10.09
C ASP A 205 15.01 6.10 -10.36
N ALA A 206 15.22 5.10 -11.22
CA ALA A 206 16.52 4.50 -11.52
C ALA A 206 17.56 5.53 -12.00
N VAL A 207 17.15 6.49 -12.85
CA VAL A 207 18.05 7.52 -13.38
C VAL A 207 18.61 8.41 -12.26
N VAL A 208 17.75 8.82 -11.34
CA VAL A 208 18.14 9.67 -10.20
C VAL A 208 19.03 8.90 -9.24
N GLN A 209 18.66 7.67 -8.91
CA GLN A 209 19.39 6.84 -7.95
C GLN A 209 20.79 6.45 -8.50
N SER A 210 20.90 6.12 -9.78
CA SER A 210 22.21 5.87 -10.42
C SER A 210 23.14 7.11 -10.39
N SER A 211 22.57 8.32 -10.44
CA SER A 211 23.35 9.56 -10.28
C SER A 211 23.91 9.67 -8.85
N TYR A 212 23.10 9.37 -7.84
CA TYR A 212 23.54 9.40 -6.44
C TYR A 212 24.67 8.41 -6.16
N VAL A 213 24.55 7.17 -6.66
CA VAL A 213 25.55 6.11 -6.51
C VAL A 213 26.89 6.56 -7.12
N ARG A 214 26.87 7.09 -8.35
CA ARG A 214 28.09 7.58 -9.02
C ARG A 214 28.75 8.72 -8.25
N GLN A 215 27.97 9.70 -7.76
CA GLN A 215 28.51 10.84 -7.01
C GLN A 215 29.01 10.44 -5.61
N ALA A 216 28.42 9.43 -5.02
CA ALA A 216 28.84 8.90 -3.72
C ALA A 216 30.10 8.02 -3.83
N MET A 217 30.45 7.51 -5.02
CA MET A 217 31.58 6.59 -5.29
C MET A 217 31.51 5.34 -4.41
N ILE A 218 30.38 4.60 -4.47
CA ILE A 218 30.15 3.39 -3.70
C ILE A 218 29.90 2.20 -4.65
N ASP A 219 30.39 1.00 -4.25
CA ASP A 219 30.38 -0.19 -5.12
C ASP A 219 29.42 -1.28 -4.67
N ASN A 220 29.16 -1.42 -3.36
CA ASN A 220 28.26 -2.46 -2.80
C ASN A 220 26.78 -2.08 -2.98
N VAL A 221 26.35 -1.87 -4.22
CA VAL A 221 25.00 -1.40 -4.55
C VAL A 221 24.34 -2.31 -5.58
N LEU A 222 23.13 -2.75 -5.25
CA LEU A 222 22.22 -3.40 -6.18
C LEU A 222 21.04 -2.48 -6.48
N ASP A 223 20.90 -2.07 -7.73
CA ASP A 223 19.75 -1.25 -8.16
C ASP A 223 18.66 -2.13 -8.77
N LEU A 224 17.55 -2.26 -8.04
CA LEU A 224 16.34 -2.97 -8.45
C LEU A 224 15.24 -2.02 -8.97
N SER A 225 15.51 -0.73 -9.14
CA SER A 225 14.53 0.26 -9.58
C SER A 225 14.01 -0.05 -10.98
N GLY A 226 12.69 -0.21 -11.10
CA GLY A 226 12.02 -0.57 -12.35
C GLY A 226 12.27 -2.01 -12.83
N LYS A 227 12.95 -2.85 -12.04
CA LYS A 227 13.30 -4.23 -12.39
C LYS A 227 12.51 -5.28 -11.62
N THR A 228 11.63 -4.86 -10.72
CA THR A 228 10.82 -5.77 -9.91
C THR A 228 9.34 -5.62 -10.23
N SER A 229 8.63 -6.71 -10.23
CA SER A 229 7.18 -6.75 -10.05
C SER A 229 6.80 -6.30 -8.63
N VAL A 230 5.52 -6.09 -8.37
CA VAL A 230 5.07 -5.72 -7.00
C VAL A 230 5.30 -6.87 -6.01
N GLY A 231 5.12 -8.12 -6.43
CA GLY A 231 5.42 -9.29 -5.60
C GLY A 231 6.90 -9.40 -5.25
N GLU A 232 7.79 -9.22 -6.24
CA GLU A 232 9.23 -9.20 -6.03
C GLU A 232 9.68 -8.03 -5.17
N LEU A 233 9.06 -6.84 -5.30
CA LEU A 233 9.32 -5.70 -4.42
C LEU A 233 8.99 -6.03 -2.96
N VAL A 234 7.86 -6.69 -2.71
CA VAL A 234 7.49 -7.16 -1.36
C VAL A 234 8.53 -8.13 -0.81
N THR A 235 8.94 -9.11 -1.62
CA THR A 235 9.97 -10.08 -1.25
C THR A 235 11.32 -9.42 -1.00
N SER A 236 11.73 -8.46 -1.86
CA SER A 236 12.96 -7.71 -1.66
C SER A 236 12.96 -6.98 -0.33
N ILE A 237 11.89 -6.23 -0.01
CA ILE A 237 11.78 -5.49 1.25
C ILE A 237 11.79 -6.44 2.46
N ALA A 238 11.15 -7.59 2.35
CA ALA A 238 11.11 -8.58 3.43
C ALA A 238 12.47 -9.22 3.74
N ASN A 239 13.42 -9.17 2.79
CA ASN A 239 14.78 -9.70 2.92
C ASN A 239 15.83 -8.61 3.21
N MET A 240 15.42 -7.39 3.52
CA MET A 240 16.29 -6.31 4.00
C MET A 240 16.33 -6.31 5.53
N ASP A 241 17.49 -6.00 6.12
CA ASP A 241 17.60 -5.79 7.56
C ASP A 241 16.92 -4.49 8.00
N ILE A 242 17.03 -3.45 7.17
CA ILE A 242 16.35 -2.16 7.37
C ILE A 242 16.06 -1.48 6.03
N LEU A 243 14.93 -0.77 5.96
CA LEU A 243 14.56 0.07 4.82
C LEU A 243 14.60 1.55 5.23
N ILE A 244 15.35 2.38 4.50
CA ILE A 244 15.27 3.84 4.58
C ILE A 244 14.43 4.33 3.40
N THR A 245 13.32 4.99 3.67
CA THR A 245 12.36 5.36 2.62
C THR A 245 11.72 6.73 2.89
N ILE A 246 11.33 7.41 1.83
CA ILE A 246 10.43 8.56 1.93
C ILE A 246 8.98 8.08 2.14
N ASP A 247 8.02 9.01 2.29
CA ASP A 247 6.58 8.70 2.27
C ASP A 247 6.18 8.03 0.96
N SER A 248 6.03 6.70 1.01
CA SER A 248 5.80 5.85 -0.17
C SER A 248 5.10 4.53 0.18
N ALA A 249 4.74 3.76 -0.84
CA ALA A 249 4.23 2.41 -0.66
C ALA A 249 5.21 1.48 0.07
N ALA A 250 6.53 1.71 -0.07
CA ALA A 250 7.58 0.88 0.52
C ALA A 250 7.51 0.85 2.06
N MET A 251 7.20 1.98 2.72
CA MET A 251 7.04 1.99 4.19
C MET A 251 5.84 1.14 4.64
N HIS A 252 4.75 1.12 3.87
CA HIS A 252 3.58 0.28 4.18
C HIS A 252 3.87 -1.19 3.96
N ILE A 253 4.65 -1.53 2.92
CA ILE A 253 5.13 -2.90 2.69
C ILE A 253 6.01 -3.34 3.86
N ALA A 254 7.04 -2.55 4.22
CA ALA A 254 7.95 -2.86 5.32
C ALA A 254 7.20 -3.13 6.63
N ALA A 255 6.24 -2.28 6.97
CA ALA A 255 5.38 -2.48 8.14
C ALA A 255 4.58 -3.80 8.08
N ALA A 256 4.07 -4.17 6.89
CA ALA A 256 3.21 -5.35 6.71
C ALA A 256 4.00 -6.67 6.67
N VAL A 257 5.28 -6.63 6.26
CA VAL A 257 6.21 -7.78 6.28
C VAL A 257 7.13 -7.79 7.49
N LYS A 258 7.03 -6.78 8.38
CA LYS A 258 7.80 -6.60 9.63
C LYS A 258 9.29 -6.29 9.44
N THR A 259 9.68 -5.78 8.30
CA THR A 259 11.03 -5.24 8.11
C THR A 259 11.17 -3.94 8.90
N ALA A 260 12.31 -3.75 9.58
CA ALA A 260 12.62 -2.48 10.23
C ALA A 260 12.71 -1.36 9.19
N PHE A 261 12.23 -0.16 9.51
CA PHE A 261 12.31 0.94 8.56
C PHE A 261 12.43 2.32 9.20
N ILE A 262 13.07 3.23 8.47
CA ILE A 262 13.13 4.66 8.77
C ILE A 262 12.41 5.40 7.65
N ALA A 263 11.33 6.11 7.98
CA ALA A 263 10.60 6.94 7.02
C ALA A 263 11.01 8.41 7.16
N LEU A 264 11.54 8.95 6.07
CA LEU A 264 11.96 10.34 5.93
C LEU A 264 10.77 11.17 5.41
N LEU A 265 10.21 12.02 6.25
CA LEU A 265 8.99 12.77 5.97
C LEU A 265 9.31 14.24 5.71
N GLY A 266 9.06 14.68 4.49
CA GLY A 266 9.18 16.09 4.09
C GLY A 266 7.94 16.91 4.45
N LEU A 267 8.01 18.24 4.24
CA LEU A 267 6.92 19.20 4.52
C LEU A 267 5.65 18.95 3.69
N SER A 268 5.78 18.32 2.52
CA SER A 268 4.67 18.04 1.59
C SER A 268 3.96 16.71 1.85
N THR A 269 4.33 15.98 2.90
CA THR A 269 3.66 14.72 3.25
C THR A 269 2.28 15.01 3.84
N SER A 270 1.33 14.12 3.59
CA SER A 270 0.02 14.17 4.26
C SER A 270 0.19 14.13 5.78
N PRO A 271 -0.82 14.58 6.56
CA PRO A 271 -0.71 14.54 8.02
C PRO A 271 -0.24 13.17 8.51
N THR A 272 0.86 13.15 9.25
CA THR A 272 1.49 11.93 9.75
C THR A 272 0.51 11.05 10.53
N SER A 273 -0.39 11.66 11.29
CA SER A 273 -1.46 10.98 12.03
C SER A 273 -2.41 10.14 11.17
N THR A 274 -2.47 10.40 9.84
CA THR A 274 -3.41 9.71 8.94
C THR A 274 -2.75 8.65 8.06
N ILE A 275 -1.44 8.73 7.81
CA ILE A 275 -0.76 7.90 6.80
C ILE A 275 0.29 6.94 7.37
N LEU A 276 0.87 7.23 8.55
CA LEU A 276 1.97 6.41 9.05
C LEU A 276 1.51 4.98 9.33
N PRO A 277 2.23 3.95 8.83
CA PRO A 277 1.89 2.57 9.16
C PRO A 277 1.95 2.35 10.67
N ARG A 278 0.99 1.64 11.22
CA ARG A 278 1.05 1.17 12.61
C ARG A 278 2.02 0.01 12.68
N SER A 279 3.25 0.29 13.02
CA SER A 279 4.33 -0.68 13.13
C SER A 279 5.13 -0.44 14.40
N GLN A 280 5.61 -1.52 15.01
CA GLN A 280 6.58 -1.46 16.12
C GLN A 280 8.02 -1.42 15.59
N THR A 281 8.23 -1.63 14.29
CA THR A 281 9.54 -1.69 13.64
C THR A 281 9.90 -0.43 12.87
N GLY A 282 9.06 0.60 12.92
CA GLY A 282 9.24 1.83 12.14
C GLY A 282 9.64 3.03 12.98
N VAL A 283 10.61 3.80 12.48
CA VAL A 283 10.98 5.13 12.99
C VAL A 283 10.61 6.17 11.94
N PHE A 284 10.09 7.32 12.39
CA PHE A 284 9.64 8.40 11.52
C PHE A 284 10.45 9.67 11.84
N LEU A 285 11.18 10.14 10.84
CA LEU A 285 11.94 11.39 10.92
C LEU A 285 11.22 12.43 10.08
N LYS A 286 10.76 13.51 10.73
CA LYS A 286 10.06 14.61 10.08
C LYS A 286 10.89 15.88 10.18
N ILE A 287 11.00 16.63 9.08
CA ILE A 287 11.56 17.98 9.10
C ILE A 287 10.54 18.87 9.80
N GLU A 288 10.94 19.50 10.92
CA GLU A 288 10.14 20.51 11.60
C GLU A 288 10.38 21.89 10.99
N ASN A 289 9.32 22.70 10.89
CA ASN A 289 9.35 24.02 10.26
C ASN A 289 10.13 25.11 11.03
N ASN A 290 10.99 24.77 11.97
CA ASN A 290 11.71 25.76 12.79
C ASN A 290 12.82 26.52 12.03
N LEU A 291 12.99 26.31 10.72
CA LEU A 291 14.05 26.94 9.91
C LEU A 291 13.54 27.91 8.83
N ILE A 292 12.25 28.30 8.82
CA ILE A 292 11.70 29.21 7.79
C ILE A 292 11.30 30.59 8.39
N ASN A 293 11.70 30.90 9.64
CA ASN A 293 11.44 32.23 10.22
C ASN A 293 12.66 33.12 10.31
N GLU A 294 13.76 32.82 9.61
CA GLU A 294 14.92 33.71 9.51
C GLU A 294 15.40 33.78 8.06
N ALA A 295 14.66 34.47 7.21
CA ALA A 295 15.21 35.21 6.07
C ALA A 295 14.12 36.16 5.59
N ASP A 296 14.33 37.43 5.87
CA ASP A 296 13.65 38.60 5.29
C ASP A 296 13.67 38.62 3.77
#